data_496c85f6aca2400e6b956e09ce87e912
#
_entry.id   496c85f6aca2400e6b956e09ce87e912
#
_cell.length_a   1.000
_cell.length_b   1.000
_cell.length_c   1.000
_cell.angle_alpha   90.00
_cell.angle_beta   90.00
_cell.angle_gamma   90.00
#
_symmetry.space_group_name_H-M   'P 1'
#
loop_
_entity.id
_entity.type
_entity.pdbx_description
1 polymer ?
#
loop_
_entity_poly.entity_id
_entity_poly.type
_entity_poly.pdbx_seq_one_letter_code
_entity_poly.pdbx_strand_id
1 'polypeptide(L)'
;MRRLLPFLPLVVLAALGVLFATYGLHHDPQVEPRALVGKPVPDVTLPSLDGGAPVKVRDLVKDGPVIINFFASWCAPCEIEAPVLMQMKGQHVRMVGVAYKDAPTNTEAFLNRLGDPFAQRLVDRDGAAGIEFGVTGVPETYLVGADGIILDKHTGPLEAADAKALAARMLTGR
;
A
#
# COMPACT_ATOMS: atom_id res chain seq x y z
N MET A 1 -28.75 -0.77 51.17
CA MET A 1 -27.59 -0.75 50.27
C MET A 1 -27.17 -2.14 49.76
N ARG A 2 -27.40 -3.26 50.46
CA ARG A 2 -27.01 -4.63 50.00
C ARG A 2 -27.80 -5.20 48.81
N ARG A 3 -28.97 -4.66 48.45
CA ARG A 3 -29.83 -5.16 47.36
C ARG A 3 -29.38 -4.73 45.96
N LEU A 4 -28.45 -3.76 45.83
CA LEU A 4 -27.94 -3.29 44.52
C LEU A 4 -26.64 -3.98 44.11
N LEU A 5 -25.99 -4.72 45.02
CA LEU A 5 -24.72 -5.41 44.74
C LEU A 5 -24.79 -6.41 43.56
N PRO A 6 -25.89 -7.18 43.37
CA PRO A 6 -25.97 -8.09 42.23
C PRO A 6 -26.10 -7.40 40.86
N PHE A 7 -26.45 -6.10 40.82
CA PHE A 7 -26.52 -5.33 39.56
C PHE A 7 -25.20 -4.66 39.20
N LEU A 8 -24.20 -4.67 40.09
CA LEU A 8 -22.88 -4.07 39.81
C LEU A 8 -22.22 -4.59 38.53
N PRO A 9 -22.18 -5.91 38.25
CA PRO A 9 -21.57 -6.40 37.02
C PRO A 9 -22.31 -5.90 35.78
N LEU A 10 -23.62 -5.74 35.84
CA LEU A 10 -24.44 -5.26 34.71
C LEU A 10 -24.18 -3.78 34.44
N VAL A 11 -24.00 -2.97 35.49
CA VAL A 11 -23.63 -1.55 35.37
C VAL A 11 -22.24 -1.39 34.80
N VAL A 12 -21.28 -2.21 35.26
CA VAL A 12 -19.90 -2.21 34.70
C VAL A 12 -19.91 -2.61 33.23
N LEU A 13 -20.67 -3.64 32.85
CA LEU A 13 -20.78 -4.07 31.46
C LEU A 13 -21.41 -2.98 30.58
N ALA A 14 -22.46 -2.32 31.06
CA ALA A 14 -23.09 -1.21 30.34
C ALA A 14 -22.14 -0.02 30.20
N ALA A 15 -21.40 0.33 31.26
CA ALA A 15 -20.40 1.40 31.22
C ALA A 15 -19.25 1.09 30.21
N LEU A 16 -18.77 -0.14 30.23
CA LEU A 16 -17.78 -0.60 29.23
C LEU A 16 -18.34 -0.59 27.80
N GLY A 17 -19.58 -1.01 27.59
CA GLY A 17 -20.26 -0.96 26.31
C GLY A 17 -20.37 0.47 25.78
N VAL A 18 -20.78 1.42 26.61
CA VAL A 18 -20.83 2.84 26.26
C VAL A 18 -19.43 3.39 25.99
N LEU A 19 -18.43 3.05 26.82
CA LEU A 19 -17.04 3.45 26.60
C LEU A 19 -16.51 2.95 25.27
N PHE A 20 -16.71 1.68 24.93
CA PHE A 20 -16.30 1.11 23.66
C PHE A 20 -17.06 1.71 22.48
N ALA A 21 -18.37 1.96 22.63
CA ALA A 21 -19.16 2.58 21.57
C ALA A 21 -18.74 4.04 21.32
N THR A 22 -18.49 4.82 22.37
CA THR A 22 -18.11 6.23 22.21
C THR A 22 -16.63 6.41 21.86
N TYR A 23 -15.75 5.60 22.41
CA TYR A 23 -14.31 5.70 22.18
C TYR A 23 -13.89 4.92 20.91
N GLY A 24 -14.35 3.68 20.76
CA GLY A 24 -13.94 2.81 19.65
C GLY A 24 -14.53 3.20 18.30
N LEU A 25 -15.78 3.69 18.25
CA LEU A 25 -16.41 4.10 17.00
C LEU A 25 -16.01 5.52 16.55
N HIS A 26 -15.44 6.34 17.44
CA HIS A 26 -14.98 7.70 17.09
C HIS A 26 -13.46 7.79 16.88
N HIS A 27 -12.71 6.74 17.18
CA HIS A 27 -11.31 6.66 16.81
C HIS A 27 -11.24 5.89 15.50
N ASP A 28 -10.91 6.61 14.44
CA ASP A 28 -10.62 6.02 13.14
C ASP A 28 -9.39 5.10 13.32
N PRO A 29 -9.50 3.78 13.15
CA PRO A 29 -8.36 2.88 13.25
C PRO A 29 -7.36 3.09 12.09
N GLN A 30 -7.67 3.94 11.15
CA GLN A 30 -6.79 4.35 10.06
C GLN A 30 -5.83 5.47 10.51
N VAL A 31 -5.09 5.25 11.56
CA VAL A 31 -3.77 5.90 11.67
C VAL A 31 -2.93 5.26 10.59
N GLU A 32 -3.00 5.80 9.38
CA GLU A 32 -2.08 5.40 8.32
C GLU A 32 -0.66 5.56 8.84
N PRO A 33 0.14 4.50 8.93
CA PRO A 33 1.53 4.65 9.31
C PRO A 33 2.28 5.31 8.14
N ARG A 34 2.20 6.64 8.05
CA ARG A 34 3.03 7.48 7.16
C ARG A 34 4.46 7.58 7.69
N ALA A 35 4.88 6.61 8.49
CA ALA A 35 6.16 6.64 9.20
C ALA A 35 7.38 6.77 8.27
N LEU A 36 7.25 6.37 7.02
CA LEU A 36 8.31 6.45 6.01
C LEU A 36 8.22 7.68 5.11
N VAL A 37 7.15 8.47 5.15
CA VAL A 37 7.08 9.72 4.36
C VAL A 37 8.16 10.68 4.87
N GLY A 38 8.94 11.22 3.95
CA GLY A 38 10.11 12.05 4.23
C GLY A 38 11.39 11.27 4.56
N LYS A 39 11.36 9.93 4.49
CA LYS A 39 12.54 9.08 4.72
C LYS A 39 13.01 8.41 3.42
N PRO A 40 14.28 7.99 3.36
CA PRO A 40 14.77 7.21 2.24
C PRO A 40 13.97 5.91 2.06
N VAL A 41 13.78 5.51 0.81
CA VAL A 41 13.22 4.20 0.48
C VAL A 41 14.07 3.10 1.10
N PRO A 42 13.47 2.03 1.66
CA PRO A 42 14.19 0.94 2.28
C PRO A 42 15.21 0.28 1.35
N ASP A 43 16.36 -0.13 1.91
CA ASP A 43 17.44 -0.78 1.16
C ASP A 43 17.16 -2.29 1.04
N VAL A 44 16.17 -2.61 0.23
CA VAL A 44 15.77 -3.99 -0.06
C VAL A 44 16.08 -4.36 -1.50
N THR A 45 16.32 -5.66 -1.71
CA THR A 45 16.55 -6.23 -3.03
C THR A 45 15.51 -7.31 -3.30
N LEU A 46 14.80 -7.21 -4.41
CA LEU A 46 13.71 -8.10 -4.77
C LEU A 46 13.99 -8.82 -6.09
N PRO A 47 13.57 -10.09 -6.22
CA PRO A 47 13.56 -10.79 -7.50
C PRO A 47 12.64 -10.08 -8.50
N SER A 48 13.04 -10.05 -9.77
CA SER A 48 12.17 -9.65 -10.86
C SER A 48 11.20 -10.78 -11.22
N LEU A 49 9.94 -10.46 -11.47
CA LEU A 49 8.95 -11.40 -11.98
C LEU A 49 9.34 -11.90 -13.38
N ASP A 50 9.98 -11.04 -14.17
CA ASP A 50 10.41 -11.35 -15.54
C ASP A 50 11.71 -12.19 -15.59
N GLY A 51 12.25 -12.56 -14.44
CA GLY A 51 13.56 -13.20 -14.34
C GLY A 51 14.72 -12.19 -14.43
N GLY A 52 15.95 -12.71 -14.44
CA GLY A 52 17.15 -11.89 -14.46
C GLY A 52 17.71 -11.58 -13.07
N ALA A 53 18.53 -10.54 -12.99
CA ALA A 53 19.17 -10.15 -11.72
C ALA A 53 18.16 -9.52 -10.76
N PRO A 54 18.26 -9.81 -9.45
CA PRO A 54 17.47 -9.11 -8.44
C PRO A 54 17.70 -7.60 -8.49
N VAL A 55 16.66 -6.84 -8.20
CA VAL A 55 16.61 -5.39 -8.30
C VAL A 55 16.68 -4.76 -6.91
N LYS A 56 17.64 -3.86 -6.71
CA LYS A 56 17.64 -3.00 -5.52
C LYS A 56 16.57 -1.92 -5.67
N VAL A 57 15.66 -1.83 -4.75
CA VAL A 57 14.55 -0.87 -4.82
C VAL A 57 15.07 0.57 -4.89
N ARG A 58 16.16 0.88 -4.21
CA ARG A 58 16.82 2.19 -4.29
C ARG A 58 17.32 2.53 -5.71
N ASP A 59 17.61 1.53 -6.54
CA ASP A 59 18.06 1.75 -7.92
C ASP A 59 16.91 2.14 -8.86
N LEU A 60 15.67 1.92 -8.46
CA LEU A 60 14.50 2.28 -9.24
C LEU A 60 14.39 3.78 -9.53
N VAL A 61 14.98 4.63 -8.69
CA VAL A 61 14.92 6.09 -8.87
C VAL A 61 16.06 6.67 -9.72
N LYS A 62 16.98 5.84 -10.22
CA LYS A 62 18.10 6.31 -11.07
C LYS A 62 17.63 7.02 -12.35
N ASP A 63 16.46 6.61 -12.85
CA ASP A 63 15.86 7.21 -14.04
C ASP A 63 14.75 8.24 -13.72
N GLY A 64 14.73 8.76 -12.50
CA GLY A 64 13.75 9.73 -12.03
C GLY A 64 12.76 9.17 -11.00
N PRO A 65 11.74 9.97 -10.63
CA PRO A 65 10.75 9.56 -9.66
C PRO A 65 9.95 8.33 -10.12
N VAL A 66 9.45 7.56 -9.16
CA VAL A 66 8.73 6.31 -9.43
C VAL A 66 7.58 6.13 -8.45
N ILE A 67 6.51 5.53 -8.92
CA ILE A 67 5.43 5.03 -8.08
C ILE A 67 5.67 3.54 -7.84
N ILE A 68 5.69 3.13 -6.57
CA ILE A 68 5.79 1.73 -6.16
C ILE A 68 4.43 1.31 -5.60
N ASN A 69 3.80 0.32 -6.24
CA ASN A 69 2.51 -0.21 -5.82
C ASN A 69 2.67 -1.65 -5.33
N PHE A 70 2.30 -1.89 -4.08
CA PHE A 70 2.20 -3.22 -3.50
C PHE A 70 0.82 -3.79 -3.78
N PHE A 71 0.77 -4.94 -4.45
CA PHE A 71 -0.47 -5.60 -4.85
C PHE A 71 -0.37 -7.12 -4.72
N ALA A 72 -1.48 -7.82 -4.92
CA ALA A 72 -1.47 -9.28 -4.98
C ALA A 72 -2.64 -9.80 -5.84
N SER A 73 -2.50 -10.99 -6.39
CA SER A 73 -3.53 -11.63 -7.19
C SER A 73 -4.78 -12.03 -6.40
N TRP A 74 -4.64 -12.25 -5.11
CA TRP A 74 -5.73 -12.58 -4.18
C TRP A 74 -6.45 -11.35 -3.59
N CYS A 75 -6.01 -10.14 -3.97
CA CYS A 75 -6.51 -8.88 -3.42
C CYS A 75 -7.65 -8.31 -4.27
N ALA A 76 -8.89 -8.42 -3.81
CA ALA A 76 -10.04 -7.86 -4.54
C ALA A 76 -10.00 -6.33 -4.70
N PRO A 77 -9.58 -5.51 -3.70
CA PRO A 77 -9.39 -4.07 -3.92
C PRO A 77 -8.35 -3.73 -4.99
N CYS A 78 -7.33 -4.58 -5.20
CA CYS A 78 -6.34 -4.38 -6.25
C CYS A 78 -6.94 -4.57 -7.66
N GLU A 79 -7.97 -5.41 -7.80
CA GLU A 79 -8.74 -5.51 -9.06
C GLU A 79 -9.51 -4.22 -9.34
N ILE A 80 -10.03 -3.56 -8.29
CA ILE A 80 -10.79 -2.32 -8.41
C ILE A 80 -9.90 -1.17 -8.90
N GLU A 81 -8.65 -1.09 -8.45
CA GLU A 81 -7.72 -0.02 -8.86
C GLU A 81 -7.06 -0.26 -10.22
N ALA A 82 -7.04 -1.51 -10.72
CA ALA A 82 -6.32 -1.86 -11.96
C ALA A 82 -6.66 -0.95 -13.16
N PRO A 83 -7.92 -0.58 -13.45
CA PRO A 83 -8.24 0.35 -14.53
C PRO A 83 -7.62 1.74 -14.34
N VAL A 84 -7.51 2.22 -13.10
CA VAL A 84 -6.91 3.52 -12.76
C VAL A 84 -5.40 3.48 -13.01
N LEU A 85 -4.73 2.41 -12.59
CA LEU A 85 -3.30 2.21 -12.87
C LEU A 85 -3.03 2.11 -14.38
N MET A 86 -3.91 1.45 -15.14
CA MET A 86 -3.79 1.40 -16.61
C MET A 86 -3.94 2.78 -17.26
N GLN A 87 -4.79 3.66 -16.73
CA GLN A 87 -4.89 5.05 -17.19
C GLN A 87 -3.59 5.83 -16.89
N MET A 88 -3.00 5.65 -15.70
CA MET A 88 -1.72 6.26 -15.33
C MET A 88 -0.59 5.82 -16.26
N LYS A 89 -0.53 4.54 -16.63
CA LYS A 89 0.39 4.03 -17.65
C LYS A 89 0.22 4.76 -18.97
N GLY A 90 -1.00 4.97 -19.43
CA GLY A 90 -1.32 5.72 -20.65
C GLY A 90 -0.85 7.19 -20.61
N GLN A 91 -0.65 7.74 -19.42
CA GLN A 91 -0.10 9.09 -19.17
C GLN A 91 1.42 9.09 -18.97
N HIS A 92 2.11 7.99 -19.27
CA HIS A 92 3.55 7.80 -19.11
C HIS A 92 4.04 7.92 -17.65
N VAL A 93 3.17 7.66 -16.67
CA VAL A 93 3.57 7.59 -15.26
C VAL A 93 4.37 6.30 -15.06
N ARG A 94 5.59 6.43 -14.57
CA ARG A 94 6.46 5.28 -14.30
C ARG A 94 6.06 4.61 -13.00
N MET A 95 5.63 3.35 -13.11
CA MET A 95 5.16 2.54 -11.99
C MET A 95 5.92 1.22 -11.92
N VAL A 96 6.20 0.77 -10.69
CA VAL A 96 6.78 -0.53 -10.36
C VAL A 96 5.79 -1.28 -9.48
N GLY A 97 5.43 -2.50 -9.88
CA GLY A 97 4.59 -3.38 -9.10
C GLY A 97 5.42 -4.30 -8.21
N VAL A 98 5.02 -4.43 -6.96
CA VAL A 98 5.59 -5.40 -6.01
C VAL A 98 4.51 -6.40 -5.62
N ALA A 99 4.63 -7.62 -6.11
CA ALA A 99 3.70 -8.72 -5.81
C ALA A 99 3.95 -9.21 -4.36
N TYR A 100 3.06 -8.81 -3.45
CA TYR A 100 3.18 -9.05 -2.01
C TYR A 100 2.59 -10.39 -1.61
N LYS A 101 3.42 -11.28 -1.04
CA LYS A 101 3.03 -12.61 -0.56
C LYS A 101 2.22 -13.38 -1.60
N ASP A 102 2.64 -13.31 -2.85
CA ASP A 102 1.96 -13.91 -3.98
C ASP A 102 2.87 -14.88 -4.77
N ALA A 103 2.26 -15.83 -5.45
CA ALA A 103 2.99 -16.74 -6.34
C ALA A 103 3.20 -16.08 -7.70
N PRO A 104 4.40 -16.14 -8.30
CA PRO A 104 4.67 -15.54 -9.61
C PRO A 104 3.63 -15.89 -10.67
N THR A 105 3.24 -17.16 -10.76
CA THR A 105 2.23 -17.64 -11.72
C THR A 105 0.86 -17.01 -11.53
N ASN A 106 0.46 -16.76 -10.27
CA ASN A 106 -0.81 -16.12 -9.96
C ASN A 106 -0.75 -14.62 -10.30
N THR A 107 0.38 -13.98 -9.97
CA THR A 107 0.64 -12.58 -10.33
C THR A 107 0.58 -12.38 -11.84
N GLU A 108 1.23 -13.26 -12.62
CA GLU A 108 1.18 -13.22 -14.08
C GLU A 108 -0.24 -13.36 -14.62
N ALA A 109 -0.99 -14.35 -14.10
CA ALA A 109 -2.39 -14.56 -14.50
C ALA A 109 -3.27 -13.34 -14.18
N PHE A 110 -3.04 -12.69 -13.02
CA PHE A 110 -3.73 -11.47 -12.61
C PHE A 110 -3.46 -10.32 -13.60
N LEU A 111 -2.18 -10.06 -13.90
CA LEU A 111 -1.77 -8.98 -14.81
C LEU A 111 -2.21 -9.25 -16.25
N ASN A 112 -2.18 -10.50 -16.71
CA ASN A 112 -2.68 -10.87 -18.03
C ASN A 112 -4.19 -10.64 -18.17
N ARG A 113 -4.95 -10.83 -17.11
CA ARG A 113 -6.41 -10.65 -17.09
C ARG A 113 -6.83 -9.20 -17.03
N LEU A 114 -6.16 -8.37 -16.24
CA LEU A 114 -6.57 -6.99 -15.93
C LEU A 114 -5.76 -5.93 -16.67
N GLY A 115 -4.68 -6.32 -17.32
CA GLY A 115 -3.67 -5.44 -17.89
C GLY A 115 -2.50 -5.25 -16.92
N ASP A 116 -1.32 -5.01 -17.49
CA ASP A 116 -0.10 -4.75 -16.75
C ASP A 116 0.28 -3.27 -16.83
N PRO A 117 0.09 -2.50 -15.75
CA PRO A 117 0.44 -1.09 -15.73
C PRO A 117 1.93 -0.84 -15.49
N PHE A 118 2.69 -1.83 -15.04
CA PHE A 118 4.01 -1.66 -14.47
C PHE A 118 5.12 -1.66 -15.53
N ALA A 119 6.09 -0.76 -15.37
CA ALA A 119 7.33 -0.76 -16.14
C ALA A 119 8.29 -1.86 -15.68
N GLN A 120 8.17 -2.27 -14.42
CA GLN A 120 8.93 -3.36 -13.81
C GLN A 120 8.08 -4.07 -12.76
N ARG A 121 8.24 -5.37 -12.66
CA ARG A 121 7.48 -6.23 -11.74
C ARG A 121 8.43 -6.96 -10.83
N LEU A 122 8.26 -6.79 -9.53
CA LEU A 122 9.08 -7.39 -8.48
C LEU A 122 8.25 -8.34 -7.63
N VAL A 123 8.89 -9.29 -6.98
CA VAL A 123 8.23 -10.31 -6.17
C VAL A 123 8.73 -10.23 -4.73
N ASP A 124 7.81 -10.00 -3.80
CA ASP A 124 8.03 -10.03 -2.35
C ASP A 124 7.32 -11.27 -1.77
N ARG A 125 7.89 -12.43 -2.03
CA ARG A 125 7.26 -13.73 -1.75
C ARG A 125 6.99 -13.97 -0.27
N ASP A 126 7.91 -13.59 0.58
CA ASP A 126 7.85 -13.76 2.04
C ASP A 126 7.28 -12.53 2.77
N GLY A 127 7.12 -11.41 2.07
CA GLY A 127 6.62 -10.16 2.62
C GLY A 127 7.69 -9.36 3.37
N ALA A 128 8.97 -9.70 3.22
CA ALA A 128 10.04 -9.00 3.92
C ALA A 128 10.15 -7.53 3.48
N ALA A 129 10.05 -7.25 2.18
CA ALA A 129 10.04 -5.89 1.69
C ALA A 129 8.81 -5.11 2.17
N GLY A 130 7.63 -5.76 2.20
CA GLY A 130 6.43 -5.14 2.77
C GLY A 130 6.61 -4.73 4.22
N ILE A 131 7.31 -5.51 5.05
CA ILE A 131 7.64 -5.16 6.44
C ILE A 131 8.51 -3.91 6.49
N GLU A 132 9.58 -3.86 5.69
CA GLU A 132 10.50 -2.71 5.64
C GLU A 132 9.81 -1.43 5.13
N PHE A 133 8.84 -1.56 4.22
CA PHE A 133 8.00 -0.46 3.76
C PHE A 133 6.86 -0.09 4.73
N GLY A 134 6.64 -0.88 5.78
CA GLY A 134 5.52 -0.69 6.69
C GLY A 134 4.17 -0.89 5.99
N VAL A 135 4.10 -1.88 5.09
CA VAL A 135 2.86 -2.28 4.41
C VAL A 135 1.94 -2.93 5.43
N THR A 136 0.75 -2.36 5.60
CA THR A 136 -0.27 -2.87 6.51
C THR A 136 -1.28 -3.77 5.81
N GLY A 137 -1.40 -3.60 4.49
CA GLY A 137 -2.28 -4.39 3.63
C GLY A 137 -2.07 -3.99 2.17
N VAL A 138 -2.70 -4.71 1.25
CA VAL A 138 -2.67 -4.37 -0.17
C VAL A 138 -4.08 -4.00 -0.65
N PRO A 139 -4.19 -3.01 -1.56
CA PRO A 139 -3.09 -2.29 -2.20
C PRO A 139 -2.54 -1.13 -1.34
N GLU A 140 -1.26 -0.86 -1.47
CA GLU A 140 -0.61 0.34 -0.96
C GLU A 140 0.33 0.93 -2.00
N THR A 141 0.29 2.25 -2.17
CA THR A 141 1.05 2.95 -3.21
C THR A 141 1.96 4.00 -2.61
N TYR A 142 3.22 3.99 -3.01
CA TYR A 142 4.26 4.91 -2.57
C TYR A 142 4.72 5.78 -3.73
N LEU A 143 4.79 7.08 -3.54
CA LEU A 143 5.48 7.99 -4.43
C LEU A 143 6.90 8.21 -3.93
N VAL A 144 7.89 7.88 -4.75
CA VAL A 144 9.32 8.06 -4.42
C VAL A 144 9.92 9.09 -5.36
N GLY A 145 10.56 10.09 -4.78
CA GLY A 145 11.26 11.14 -5.51
C GLY A 145 12.54 10.64 -6.20
N ALA A 146 13.07 11.41 -7.12
CA ALA A 146 14.33 11.11 -7.81
C ALA A 146 15.55 11.06 -6.85
N ASP A 147 15.43 11.63 -5.68
CA ASP A 147 16.41 11.57 -4.59
C ASP A 147 16.30 10.30 -3.72
N GLY A 148 15.30 9.45 -4.00
CA GLY A 148 15.03 8.24 -3.25
C GLY A 148 14.26 8.46 -1.94
N ILE A 149 13.71 9.66 -1.74
CA ILE A 149 12.86 9.94 -0.58
C ILE A 149 11.41 9.59 -0.88
N ILE A 150 10.72 8.94 0.06
CA ILE A 150 9.30 8.68 -0.04
C ILE A 150 8.55 10.00 0.17
N LEU A 151 7.90 10.49 -0.87
CA LEU A 151 7.16 11.75 -0.87
C LEU A 151 5.73 11.59 -0.38
N ASP A 152 5.12 10.43 -0.66
CA ASP A 152 3.74 10.14 -0.25
C ASP A 152 3.48 8.65 -0.11
N LYS A 153 2.45 8.31 0.65
CA LYS A 153 1.90 6.97 0.80
C LYS A 153 0.38 7.04 0.72
N HIS A 154 -0.21 6.22 -0.13
CA HIS A 154 -1.65 5.99 -0.22
C HIS A 154 -1.95 4.55 0.21
N THR A 155 -2.92 4.37 1.09
CA THR A 155 -3.38 3.06 1.57
C THR A 155 -4.79 2.78 1.03
N GLY A 156 -4.98 1.59 0.50
CA GLY A 156 -6.23 1.21 -0.16
C GLY A 156 -6.20 1.45 -1.68
N PRO A 157 -7.30 1.11 -2.37
CA PRO A 157 -7.38 1.24 -3.82
C PRO A 157 -7.34 2.70 -4.26
N LEU A 158 -6.50 2.98 -5.27
CA LEU A 158 -6.41 4.30 -5.87
C LEU A 158 -7.69 4.65 -6.64
N GLU A 159 -8.26 5.79 -6.32
CA GLU A 159 -9.30 6.41 -7.15
C GLU A 159 -8.68 7.36 -8.18
N ALA A 160 -9.47 7.77 -9.17
CA ALA A 160 -8.99 8.66 -10.23
C ALA A 160 -8.47 10.02 -9.71
N ALA A 161 -9.01 10.52 -8.60
CA ALA A 161 -8.56 11.75 -7.95
C ALA A 161 -7.19 11.58 -7.31
N ASP A 162 -6.95 10.45 -6.61
CA ASP A 162 -5.68 10.13 -5.97
C ASP A 162 -4.58 9.92 -7.00
N ALA A 163 -4.89 9.17 -8.06
CA ALA A 163 -3.99 8.94 -9.19
C ALA A 163 -3.53 10.25 -9.83
N LYS A 164 -4.47 11.18 -10.05
CA LYS A 164 -4.16 12.50 -10.59
C LYS A 164 -3.28 13.33 -9.64
N ALA A 165 -3.55 13.26 -8.34
CA ALA A 165 -2.75 13.95 -7.33
C ALA A 165 -1.33 13.40 -7.26
N LEU A 166 -1.17 12.07 -7.25
CA LEU A 166 0.15 11.41 -7.25
C LEU A 166 0.94 11.72 -8.53
N ALA A 167 0.30 11.66 -9.70
CA ALA A 167 0.93 12.01 -10.98
C ALA A 167 1.40 13.48 -11.00
N ALA A 168 0.59 14.41 -10.51
CA ALA A 168 0.95 15.82 -10.42
C ALA A 168 2.14 16.05 -9.48
N ARG A 169 2.17 15.39 -8.32
CA ARG A 169 3.30 15.45 -7.37
C ARG A 169 4.57 14.83 -7.94
N MET A 170 4.46 13.74 -8.69
CA MET A 170 5.59 13.12 -9.38
C MET A 170 6.28 14.11 -10.33
N LEU A 171 5.50 14.93 -11.06
CA LEU A 171 6.03 15.92 -12.00
C LEU A 171 6.67 17.12 -11.28
N THR A 172 6.19 17.49 -10.10
CA THR A 172 6.70 18.64 -9.34
C THR A 172 7.85 18.29 -8.39
N GLY A 173 8.07 17.01 -8.12
CA GLY A 173 9.12 16.54 -7.20
C GLY A 173 8.91 16.96 -5.75
N ARG A 174 7.68 17.33 -5.37
CA ARG A 174 7.31 17.82 -4.03
C ARG A 174 6.07 17.14 -3.50
#